data_ed1e260e1dcb7cdb618977220654608c
#
_entry.id   ed1e260e1dcb7cdb618977220654608c
#
_cell.length_a   1.000
_cell.length_b   1.000
_cell.length_c   1.000
_cell.angle_alpha   90.00
_cell.angle_beta   90.00
_cell.angle_gamma   90.00
#
_symmetry.space_group_name_H-M   'P 1'
#
loop_
_entity.id
_entity.type
_entity.pdbx_description
1 polymer ?
#
loop_
_entity_poly.entity_id
_entity_poly.type
_entity_poly.pdbx_seq_one_letter_code
_entity_poly.pdbx_strand_id
1 'polypeptide(L)'
;MNSITGSKILVIGGAGFIGSNLIDRLLLEDVKEIIIYDNFTRGSHENINAAIKDPRVKIFDLGGDILHTDILNEAINGSDYVFHLAALWLLHCYDYPRSAFRVNIEGTYNVIEACVKNNIKKLIYSSSASVYGNALETPMTENHKFNNDTFYGATKIAGEQMLKAFHKRYGLDYVGLRYMNVYGERADYLSTYTTIIMKILDRIDENKSPIIYGDGSQSYDFVHVSDVARANILALKSSATNDFYNVGTGIGTSIKKIAEILLDITKSDLNLEYSTNDKTFVTNRIGSIDKAEKDIDFKYSVDLVDGLKDLVKWRKLNKEI
;
A
#
# COMPACT_ATOMS: atom_id res chain seq x y z
N MET A 1 0.61 6.27 -23.36
CA MET A 1 0.56 5.15 -22.40
C MET A 1 0.76 3.84 -23.14
N ASN A 2 1.50 2.89 -22.56
CA ASN A 2 1.68 1.56 -23.14
C ASN A 2 0.39 0.75 -22.98
N SER A 3 0.05 -0.06 -23.99
CA SER A 3 -1.09 -0.99 -23.87
C SER A 3 -0.70 -2.18 -23.02
N ILE A 4 -1.62 -2.57 -22.11
CA ILE A 4 -1.53 -3.81 -21.34
C ILE A 4 -2.58 -4.84 -21.82
N THR A 5 -3.22 -4.56 -22.96
CA THR A 5 -4.22 -5.44 -23.60
C THR A 5 -3.65 -6.85 -23.82
N GLY A 6 -4.43 -7.85 -23.44
CA GLY A 6 -4.07 -9.25 -23.60
C GLY A 6 -2.93 -9.74 -22.69
N SER A 7 -2.45 -8.93 -21.73
CA SER A 7 -1.36 -9.31 -20.85
C SER A 7 -1.82 -10.24 -19.71
N LYS A 8 -0.88 -11.05 -19.24
CA LYS A 8 -0.99 -11.84 -18.01
C LYS A 8 -0.26 -11.12 -16.89
N ILE A 9 -0.95 -10.89 -15.78
CA ILE A 9 -0.46 -10.08 -14.66
C ILE A 9 -0.46 -10.90 -13.37
N LEU A 10 0.67 -10.92 -12.68
CA LEU A 10 0.76 -11.49 -11.33
C LEU A 10 0.68 -10.37 -10.27
N VAL A 11 -0.19 -10.57 -9.27
CA VAL A 11 -0.33 -9.65 -8.12
C VAL A 11 0.09 -10.38 -6.85
N ILE A 12 1.31 -10.10 -6.39
CA ILE A 12 1.87 -10.66 -5.14
C ILE A 12 1.37 -9.82 -3.98
N GLY A 13 0.65 -10.45 -3.03
CA GLY A 13 -0.10 -9.76 -1.99
C GLY A 13 -1.48 -9.30 -2.47
N GLY A 14 -2.05 -10.03 -3.45
CA GLY A 14 -3.29 -9.65 -4.13
C GLY A 14 -4.56 -9.76 -3.30
N ALA A 15 -4.58 -10.58 -2.24
CA ALA A 15 -5.70 -10.69 -1.31
C ALA A 15 -5.66 -9.65 -0.16
N GLY A 16 -4.58 -8.87 -0.08
CA GLY A 16 -4.42 -7.80 0.90
C GLY A 16 -5.25 -6.55 0.59
N PHE A 17 -5.17 -5.56 1.47
CA PHE A 17 -5.88 -4.28 1.38
C PHE A 17 -5.69 -3.59 0.01
N ILE A 18 -4.47 -3.23 -0.32
CA ILE A 18 -4.17 -2.52 -1.58
C ILE A 18 -4.30 -3.47 -2.78
N GLY A 19 -3.83 -4.72 -2.64
CA GLY A 19 -3.82 -5.70 -3.73
C GLY A 19 -5.21 -6.03 -4.26
N SER A 20 -6.19 -6.22 -3.38
CA SER A 20 -7.58 -6.52 -3.79
C SER A 20 -8.25 -5.34 -4.50
N ASN A 21 -7.99 -4.09 -4.06
CA ASN A 21 -8.45 -2.90 -4.76
C ASN A 21 -7.76 -2.71 -6.13
N LEU A 22 -6.48 -3.10 -6.22
CA LEU A 22 -5.76 -3.11 -7.50
C LEU A 22 -6.35 -4.13 -8.47
N ILE A 23 -6.72 -5.32 -8.00
CA ILE A 23 -7.34 -6.35 -8.85
C ILE A 23 -8.67 -5.88 -9.41
N ASP A 24 -9.53 -5.26 -8.59
CA ASP A 24 -10.79 -4.68 -9.07
C ASP A 24 -10.54 -3.63 -10.16
N ARG A 25 -9.47 -2.85 -10.02
CA ARG A 25 -9.09 -1.84 -11.01
C ARG A 25 -8.53 -2.48 -12.29
N LEU A 26 -7.75 -3.56 -12.18
CA LEU A 26 -7.24 -4.32 -13.32
C LEU A 26 -8.37 -4.99 -14.13
N LEU A 27 -9.47 -5.35 -13.49
CA LEU A 27 -10.65 -5.89 -14.17
C LEU A 27 -11.35 -4.89 -15.10
N LEU A 28 -11.10 -3.59 -14.93
CA LEU A 28 -11.58 -2.55 -15.85
C LEU A 28 -10.69 -2.40 -17.09
N GLU A 29 -9.54 -3.06 -17.12
CA GLU A 29 -8.60 -3.07 -18.24
C GLU A 29 -8.81 -4.33 -19.08
N ASP A 30 -8.39 -4.29 -20.35
CA ASP A 30 -8.46 -5.43 -21.27
C ASP A 30 -7.27 -6.39 -21.09
N VAL A 31 -7.15 -6.96 -19.88
CA VAL A 31 -6.11 -7.95 -19.56
C VAL A 31 -6.61 -9.36 -19.79
N LYS A 32 -5.69 -10.27 -20.16
CA LYS A 32 -6.00 -11.68 -20.43
C LYS A 32 -6.22 -12.47 -19.14
N GLU A 33 -5.34 -12.27 -18.15
CA GLU A 33 -5.34 -13.05 -16.93
C GLU A 33 -4.72 -12.25 -15.77
N ILE A 34 -5.31 -12.38 -14.58
CA ILE A 34 -4.80 -11.84 -13.32
C ILE A 34 -4.60 -12.99 -12.36
N ILE A 35 -3.35 -13.21 -11.92
CA ILE A 35 -3.03 -14.24 -10.95
C ILE A 35 -2.79 -13.60 -9.59
N ILE A 36 -3.48 -14.07 -8.58
CA ILE A 36 -3.31 -13.70 -7.17
C ILE A 36 -2.30 -14.65 -6.55
N TYR A 37 -1.19 -14.11 -6.05
CA TYR A 37 -0.20 -14.84 -5.24
C TYR A 37 -0.19 -14.25 -3.83
N ASP A 38 -0.80 -14.96 -2.89
CA ASP A 38 -0.99 -14.50 -1.51
C ASP A 38 -0.99 -15.69 -0.55
N ASN A 39 -0.31 -15.59 0.58
CA ASN A 39 -0.30 -16.64 1.60
C ASN A 39 -1.42 -16.49 2.64
N PHE A 40 -2.28 -15.50 2.45
CA PHE A 40 -3.44 -15.18 3.31
C PHE A 40 -3.10 -14.93 4.79
N THR A 41 -1.85 -14.59 5.10
CA THR A 41 -1.47 -14.22 6.47
C THR A 41 -2.17 -12.93 6.91
N ARG A 42 -2.41 -11.99 6.00
CA ARG A 42 -3.17 -10.75 6.20
C ARG A 42 -4.21 -10.50 5.13
N GLY A 43 -4.01 -11.03 3.96
CA GLY A 43 -5.03 -11.07 2.92
C GLY A 43 -6.19 -11.96 3.34
N SER A 44 -7.38 -11.69 2.82
CA SER A 44 -8.55 -12.51 3.10
C SER A 44 -9.29 -12.90 1.81
N HIS A 45 -10.01 -14.02 1.85
CA HIS A 45 -10.86 -14.44 0.75
C HIS A 45 -12.01 -13.45 0.51
N GLU A 46 -12.51 -12.81 1.57
CA GLU A 46 -13.56 -11.80 1.50
C GLU A 46 -13.14 -10.62 0.62
N ASN A 47 -11.89 -10.19 0.72
CA ASN A 47 -11.36 -9.07 -0.06
C ASN A 47 -11.40 -9.33 -1.58
N ILE A 48 -11.29 -10.59 -2.00
CA ILE A 48 -11.22 -10.99 -3.41
C ILE A 48 -12.46 -11.74 -3.91
N ASN A 49 -13.45 -11.96 -3.04
CA ASN A 49 -14.63 -12.77 -3.34
C ASN A 49 -15.44 -12.28 -4.55
N ALA A 50 -15.49 -10.99 -4.80
CA ALA A 50 -16.11 -10.43 -6.00
C ALA A 50 -15.24 -10.66 -7.25
N ALA A 51 -13.95 -10.41 -7.14
CA ALA A 51 -13.00 -10.48 -8.25
C ALA A 51 -12.82 -11.91 -8.80
N ILE A 52 -12.79 -12.94 -7.95
CA ILE A 52 -12.62 -14.34 -8.37
C ILE A 52 -13.82 -14.91 -9.16
N LYS A 53 -14.94 -14.20 -9.24
CA LYS A 53 -16.08 -14.55 -10.10
C LYS A 53 -15.81 -14.22 -11.57
N ASP A 54 -14.88 -13.33 -11.86
CA ASP A 54 -14.43 -13.06 -13.22
C ASP A 54 -13.46 -14.18 -13.66
N PRO A 55 -13.70 -14.85 -14.81
CA PRO A 55 -12.88 -15.97 -15.26
C PRO A 55 -11.43 -15.61 -15.56
N ARG A 56 -11.10 -14.34 -15.68
CA ARG A 56 -9.72 -13.84 -15.83
C ARG A 56 -8.92 -13.90 -14.54
N VAL A 57 -9.57 -13.94 -13.37
CA VAL A 57 -8.92 -13.92 -12.06
C VAL A 57 -8.73 -15.32 -11.52
N LYS A 58 -7.52 -15.66 -11.16
CA LYS A 58 -7.17 -16.96 -10.58
C LYS A 58 -6.33 -16.77 -9.32
N ILE A 59 -6.59 -17.56 -8.30
CA ILE A 59 -5.69 -17.71 -7.17
C ILE A 59 -4.65 -18.77 -7.57
N PHE A 60 -3.36 -18.50 -7.32
CA PHE A 60 -2.32 -19.49 -7.54
C PHE A 60 -2.44 -20.59 -6.46
N ASP A 61 -2.63 -21.83 -6.87
CA ASP A 61 -3.07 -22.93 -6.03
C ASP A 61 -1.95 -23.64 -5.26
N LEU A 62 -0.69 -23.54 -5.71
CA LEU A 62 0.46 -24.21 -5.09
C LEU A 62 1.05 -23.46 -3.89
N GLY A 63 0.56 -22.29 -3.55
CA GLY A 63 1.04 -21.48 -2.43
C GLY A 63 1.06 -20.00 -2.71
N GLY A 64 1.58 -19.21 -1.77
CA GLY A 64 1.57 -17.73 -1.85
C GLY A 64 2.70 -17.07 -1.05
N ASP A 65 3.66 -17.84 -0.55
CA ASP A 65 4.77 -17.32 0.24
C ASP A 65 5.98 -16.98 -0.65
N ILE A 66 6.40 -15.71 -0.62
CA ILE A 66 7.55 -15.21 -1.38
C ILE A 66 8.91 -15.77 -0.90
N LEU A 67 8.92 -16.53 0.18
CA LEU A 67 10.10 -17.23 0.67
C LEU A 67 10.27 -18.62 0.02
N HIS A 68 9.24 -19.14 -0.64
CA HIS A 68 9.30 -20.41 -1.38
C HIS A 68 9.67 -20.11 -2.84
N THR A 69 10.97 -20.07 -3.11
CA THR A 69 11.53 -19.55 -4.37
C THR A 69 11.15 -20.34 -5.62
N ASP A 70 11.02 -21.67 -5.52
CA ASP A 70 10.59 -22.56 -6.60
C ASP A 70 9.11 -22.31 -6.97
N ILE A 71 8.24 -22.26 -5.97
CA ILE A 71 6.80 -22.00 -6.12
C ILE A 71 6.57 -20.58 -6.65
N LEU A 72 7.27 -19.58 -6.10
CA LEU A 72 7.22 -18.20 -6.56
C LEU A 72 7.66 -18.07 -8.04
N ASN A 73 8.73 -18.77 -8.41
CA ASN A 73 9.22 -18.77 -9.79
C ASN A 73 8.18 -19.36 -10.76
N GLU A 74 7.50 -20.44 -10.37
CA GLU A 74 6.42 -21.03 -11.14
C GLU A 74 5.22 -20.06 -11.28
N ALA A 75 4.84 -19.35 -10.20
CA ALA A 75 3.76 -18.38 -10.23
C ALA A 75 4.04 -17.20 -11.17
N ILE A 76 5.30 -16.75 -11.25
CA ILE A 76 5.75 -15.66 -12.13
C ILE A 76 5.84 -16.13 -13.59
N ASN A 77 6.09 -17.41 -13.83
CA ASN A 77 6.33 -17.97 -15.16
C ASN A 77 5.18 -17.64 -16.13
N GLY A 78 5.55 -17.11 -17.30
CA GLY A 78 4.62 -16.71 -18.35
C GLY A 78 3.79 -15.46 -18.04
N SER A 79 4.06 -14.74 -16.95
CA SER A 79 3.49 -13.41 -16.71
C SER A 79 4.22 -12.34 -17.53
N ASP A 80 3.48 -11.31 -17.95
CA ASP A 80 4.07 -10.14 -18.62
C ASP A 80 4.52 -9.09 -17.59
N TYR A 81 3.74 -8.92 -16.53
CA TYR A 81 3.92 -7.88 -15.51
C TYR A 81 3.70 -8.43 -14.11
N VAL A 82 4.41 -7.86 -13.15
CA VAL A 82 4.29 -8.24 -11.73
C VAL A 82 4.04 -7.00 -10.89
N PHE A 83 3.06 -7.09 -9.99
CA PHE A 83 2.90 -6.15 -8.88
C PHE A 83 3.37 -6.82 -7.59
N HIS A 84 4.29 -6.18 -6.88
CA HIS A 84 4.81 -6.68 -5.60
C HIS A 84 4.32 -5.81 -4.44
N LEU A 85 3.24 -6.28 -3.79
CA LEU A 85 2.62 -5.60 -2.64
C LEU A 85 2.84 -6.35 -1.32
N ALA A 86 3.25 -7.62 -1.37
CA ALA A 86 3.45 -8.42 -0.16
C ALA A 86 4.55 -7.83 0.72
N ALA A 87 4.23 -7.54 1.96
CA ALA A 87 5.17 -7.09 2.99
C ALA A 87 4.55 -7.19 4.39
N LEU A 88 5.37 -7.39 5.39
CA LEU A 88 5.01 -7.10 6.77
C LEU A 88 5.13 -5.59 7.00
N TRP A 89 4.17 -5.00 7.70
CA TRP A 89 4.08 -3.55 7.88
C TRP A 89 4.71 -3.04 9.17
N LEU A 90 4.65 -1.72 9.40
CA LEU A 90 5.44 -0.99 10.41
C LEU A 90 5.44 -1.63 11.81
N LEU A 91 4.27 -1.85 12.42
CA LEU A 91 4.20 -2.36 13.80
C LEU A 91 4.63 -3.84 13.88
N HIS A 92 4.29 -4.65 12.87
CA HIS A 92 4.78 -6.03 12.81
C HIS A 92 6.31 -6.08 12.70
N CYS A 93 6.90 -5.19 11.89
CA CYS A 93 8.36 -5.08 11.77
C CYS A 93 9.03 -4.60 13.07
N TYR A 94 8.34 -3.77 13.85
CA TYR A 94 8.81 -3.33 15.15
C TYR A 94 8.85 -4.49 16.16
N ASP A 95 7.75 -5.25 16.26
CA ASP A 95 7.64 -6.36 17.21
C ASP A 95 8.44 -7.61 16.79
N TYR A 96 8.53 -7.88 15.47
CA TYR A 96 9.15 -9.08 14.90
C TYR A 96 10.15 -8.77 13.79
N PRO A 97 11.27 -8.10 14.09
CA PRO A 97 12.22 -7.61 13.08
C PRO A 97 12.88 -8.75 12.28
N ARG A 98 13.04 -9.94 12.88
CA ARG A 98 13.61 -11.11 12.17
C ARG A 98 12.67 -11.62 11.07
N SER A 99 11.37 -11.70 11.34
CA SER A 99 10.36 -12.05 10.34
C SER A 99 10.28 -10.99 9.25
N ALA A 100 10.37 -9.71 9.64
CA ALA A 100 10.40 -8.59 8.70
C ALA A 100 11.63 -8.64 7.76
N PHE A 101 12.82 -8.98 8.28
CA PHE A 101 14.00 -9.19 7.46
C PHE A 101 13.75 -10.27 6.39
N ARG A 102 13.22 -11.44 6.81
CA ARG A 102 12.95 -12.52 5.87
C ARG A 102 11.92 -12.14 4.83
N VAL A 103 10.76 -11.63 5.24
CA VAL A 103 9.67 -11.35 4.29
C VAL A 103 9.99 -10.11 3.43
N ASN A 104 10.37 -8.98 4.06
CA ASN A 104 10.49 -7.72 3.34
C ASN A 104 11.81 -7.55 2.59
N ILE A 105 12.90 -8.21 3.02
CA ILE A 105 14.21 -8.12 2.35
C ILE A 105 14.47 -9.37 1.51
N GLU A 106 14.57 -10.55 2.14
CA GLU A 106 14.85 -11.81 1.44
C GLU A 106 13.71 -12.13 0.44
N GLY A 107 12.44 -12.03 0.87
CA GLY A 107 11.29 -12.25 -0.01
C GLY A 107 11.22 -11.27 -1.18
N THR A 108 11.51 -9.98 -0.94
CA THR A 108 11.58 -8.98 -2.03
C THR A 108 12.73 -9.30 -2.99
N TYR A 109 13.88 -9.73 -2.49
CA TYR A 109 14.99 -10.19 -3.32
C TYR A 109 14.55 -11.38 -4.21
N ASN A 110 13.86 -12.36 -3.64
CA ASN A 110 13.36 -13.54 -4.38
C ASN A 110 12.40 -13.12 -5.51
N VAL A 111 11.50 -12.16 -5.25
CA VAL A 111 10.59 -11.63 -6.28
C VAL A 111 11.36 -10.96 -7.41
N ILE A 112 12.32 -10.10 -7.08
CA ILE A 112 13.15 -9.38 -8.07
C ILE A 112 13.96 -10.38 -8.92
N GLU A 113 14.59 -11.37 -8.27
CA GLU A 113 15.37 -12.41 -8.96
C GLU A 113 14.49 -13.25 -9.89
N ALA A 114 13.30 -13.65 -9.42
CA ALA A 114 12.37 -14.44 -10.23
C ALA A 114 11.80 -13.61 -11.41
N CYS A 115 11.58 -12.29 -11.25
CA CYS A 115 11.22 -11.40 -12.36
C CYS A 115 12.31 -11.38 -13.44
N VAL A 116 13.58 -11.30 -13.07
CA VAL A 116 14.70 -11.36 -14.02
C VAL A 116 14.75 -12.71 -14.74
N LYS A 117 14.65 -13.83 -13.99
CA LYS A 117 14.68 -15.18 -14.56
C LYS A 117 13.57 -15.43 -15.58
N ASN A 118 12.40 -14.82 -15.38
CA ASN A 118 11.23 -14.98 -16.23
C ASN A 118 11.05 -13.85 -17.26
N ASN A 119 12.03 -12.96 -17.41
CA ASN A 119 12.01 -11.86 -18.39
C ASN A 119 10.74 -10.98 -18.27
N ILE A 120 10.34 -10.63 -17.05
CA ILE A 120 9.19 -9.76 -16.79
C ILE A 120 9.41 -8.40 -17.44
N LYS A 121 8.43 -7.90 -18.19
CA LYS A 121 8.50 -6.64 -18.91
C LYS A 121 8.62 -5.42 -17.98
N LYS A 122 7.87 -5.43 -16.86
CA LYS A 122 7.95 -4.39 -15.83
C LYS A 122 7.46 -4.91 -14.49
N LEU A 123 8.19 -4.57 -13.43
CA LEU A 123 7.82 -4.82 -12.03
C LEU A 123 7.33 -3.50 -11.39
N ILE A 124 6.12 -3.50 -10.82
CA ILE A 124 5.64 -2.39 -9.98
C ILE A 124 5.85 -2.77 -8.52
N TYR A 125 6.65 -1.98 -7.82
CA TYR A 125 7.04 -2.23 -6.43
C TYR A 125 6.33 -1.28 -5.48
N SER A 126 5.66 -1.84 -4.48
CA SER A 126 5.05 -1.07 -3.39
C SER A 126 6.10 -0.66 -2.37
N SER A 127 6.67 0.53 -2.56
CA SER A 127 7.49 1.21 -1.57
C SER A 127 6.60 1.96 -0.56
N SER A 128 7.16 2.83 0.23
CA SER A 128 6.45 3.53 1.30
C SER A 128 7.10 4.88 1.59
N ALA A 129 6.31 5.87 1.98
CA ALA A 129 6.83 7.12 2.57
C ALA A 129 7.66 6.90 3.84
N SER A 130 7.64 5.68 4.42
CA SER A 130 8.51 5.31 5.54
C SER A 130 10.01 5.34 5.20
N VAL A 131 10.39 5.34 3.92
CA VAL A 131 11.79 5.55 3.50
C VAL A 131 12.31 6.92 3.92
N TYR A 132 11.44 7.92 4.02
CA TYR A 132 11.80 9.28 4.40
C TYR A 132 11.97 9.47 5.93
N GLY A 133 11.26 8.66 6.74
CA GLY A 133 11.18 8.91 8.18
C GLY A 133 10.41 10.18 8.52
N ASN A 134 10.91 10.94 9.51
CA ASN A 134 10.43 12.29 9.76
C ASN A 134 10.92 13.24 8.67
N ALA A 135 10.02 14.08 8.17
CA ALA A 135 10.33 15.06 7.15
C ALA A 135 11.38 16.07 7.66
N LEU A 136 12.45 16.25 6.88
CA LEU A 136 13.42 17.33 7.07
C LEU A 136 12.92 18.62 6.43
N GLU A 137 12.12 18.49 5.38
CA GLU A 137 11.42 19.57 4.68
C GLU A 137 10.09 19.02 4.14
N THR A 138 9.09 19.89 4.00
CA THR A 138 7.75 19.56 3.46
C THR A 138 7.32 20.56 2.39
N PRO A 139 6.66 20.07 1.32
CA PRO A 139 6.40 18.65 1.02
C PRO A 139 7.67 17.88 0.66
N MET A 140 7.73 16.58 1.03
CA MET A 140 8.85 15.70 0.66
C MET A 140 8.78 15.35 -0.82
N THR A 141 9.81 15.73 -1.56
CA THR A 141 10.00 15.26 -2.94
C THR A 141 10.67 13.88 -2.95
N GLU A 142 10.75 13.22 -4.11
CA GLU A 142 11.45 11.94 -4.25
C GLU A 142 12.97 12.06 -4.02
N ASN A 143 13.52 13.27 -4.08
CA ASN A 143 14.93 13.59 -3.77
C ASN A 143 15.17 13.87 -2.27
N HIS A 144 14.11 13.91 -1.45
CA HIS A 144 14.27 14.06 -0.01
C HIS A 144 15.18 12.97 0.56
N LYS A 145 16.08 13.33 1.46
CA LYS A 145 17.02 12.38 2.10
C LYS A 145 16.25 11.32 2.90
N PHE A 146 16.79 10.12 2.91
CA PHE A 146 16.31 9.07 3.80
C PHE A 146 16.71 9.43 5.25
N ASN A 147 15.72 9.78 6.06
CA ASN A 147 15.85 10.10 7.49
C ASN A 147 15.08 9.08 8.34
N ASN A 148 15.04 7.83 7.85
CA ASN A 148 14.29 6.75 8.49
C ASN A 148 15.07 6.14 9.65
N ASP A 149 14.37 5.89 10.75
CA ASP A 149 14.84 5.23 11.96
C ASP A 149 14.04 3.96 12.31
N THR A 150 13.09 3.56 11.44
CA THR A 150 12.27 2.38 11.64
C THR A 150 12.79 1.18 10.83
N PHE A 151 12.65 -0.03 11.38
CA PHE A 151 13.05 -1.26 10.66
C PHE A 151 12.24 -1.44 9.37
N TYR A 152 10.94 -1.12 9.39
CA TYR A 152 10.10 -1.16 8.20
C TYR A 152 10.62 -0.25 7.08
N GLY A 153 10.90 1.00 7.39
CA GLY A 153 11.48 1.93 6.41
C GLY A 153 12.82 1.45 5.87
N ALA A 154 13.69 0.89 6.73
CA ALA A 154 14.95 0.28 6.31
C ALA A 154 14.73 -0.87 5.32
N THR A 155 13.70 -1.73 5.53
CA THR A 155 13.38 -2.81 4.58
C THR A 155 12.91 -2.28 3.23
N LYS A 156 12.14 -1.17 3.21
CA LYS A 156 11.68 -0.55 1.97
C LYS A 156 12.83 0.14 1.21
N ILE A 157 13.75 0.81 1.93
CA ILE A 157 14.99 1.35 1.34
C ILE A 157 15.82 0.21 0.71
N ALA A 158 15.97 -0.91 1.41
CA ALA A 158 16.69 -2.07 0.86
C ALA A 158 16.06 -2.57 -0.46
N GLY A 159 14.72 -2.68 -0.53
CA GLY A 159 14.00 -3.05 -1.75
C GLY A 159 14.27 -2.08 -2.90
N GLU A 160 14.22 -0.76 -2.64
CA GLU A 160 14.53 0.25 -3.65
C GLU A 160 15.98 0.15 -4.17
N GLN A 161 16.94 -0.09 -3.27
CA GLN A 161 18.35 -0.24 -3.69
C GLN A 161 18.60 -1.55 -4.47
N MET A 162 17.92 -2.64 -4.08
CA MET A 162 17.98 -3.90 -4.85
C MET A 162 17.43 -3.71 -6.26
N LEU A 163 16.30 -3.03 -6.44
CA LEU A 163 15.72 -2.75 -7.76
C LEU A 163 16.69 -1.96 -8.65
N LYS A 164 17.30 -0.89 -8.13
CA LYS A 164 18.34 -0.13 -8.86
C LYS A 164 19.51 -1.01 -9.30
N ALA A 165 19.99 -1.86 -8.40
CA ALA A 165 21.13 -2.76 -8.69
C ALA A 165 20.77 -3.81 -9.75
N PHE A 166 19.57 -4.40 -9.67
CA PHE A 166 19.09 -5.41 -10.61
C PHE A 166 18.80 -4.82 -11.99
N HIS A 167 18.21 -3.61 -12.04
CA HIS A 167 18.08 -2.89 -13.30
C HIS A 167 19.43 -2.68 -13.97
N LYS A 168 20.40 -2.11 -13.24
CA LYS A 168 21.73 -1.84 -13.76
C LYS A 168 22.45 -3.09 -14.28
N ARG A 169 22.26 -4.23 -13.62
CA ARG A 169 22.96 -5.46 -13.94
C ARG A 169 22.24 -6.32 -14.98
N TYR A 170 20.93 -6.40 -14.90
CA TYR A 170 20.12 -7.36 -15.66
C TYR A 170 19.07 -6.72 -16.56
N GLY A 171 18.91 -5.39 -16.51
CA GLY A 171 17.96 -4.66 -17.35
C GLY A 171 16.50 -4.82 -16.91
N LEU A 172 16.22 -5.24 -15.64
CA LEU A 172 14.85 -5.34 -15.15
C LEU A 172 14.22 -3.94 -15.06
N ASP A 173 13.19 -3.69 -15.86
CA ASP A 173 12.41 -2.46 -15.75
C ASP A 173 11.48 -2.49 -14.54
N TYR A 174 11.44 -1.40 -13.79
CA TYR A 174 10.58 -1.26 -12.61
C TYR A 174 10.06 0.17 -12.44
N VAL A 175 8.98 0.30 -11.68
CA VAL A 175 8.54 1.54 -11.06
C VAL A 175 8.25 1.26 -9.60
N GLY A 176 8.82 2.05 -8.70
CA GLY A 176 8.51 2.01 -7.27
C GLY A 176 7.56 3.13 -6.87
N LEU A 177 6.53 2.79 -6.10
CA LEU A 177 5.54 3.74 -5.63
C LEU A 177 5.66 3.91 -4.11
N ARG A 178 6.02 5.11 -3.65
CA ARG A 178 6.13 5.48 -2.24
C ARG A 178 4.77 5.95 -1.74
N TYR A 179 3.96 5.02 -1.27
CA TYR A 179 2.62 5.36 -0.76
C TYR A 179 2.72 6.20 0.51
N MET A 180 1.93 7.27 0.57
CA MET A 180 1.66 8.03 1.78
C MET A 180 0.73 7.23 2.70
N ASN A 181 -0.07 7.83 3.57
CA ASN A 181 -0.93 7.07 4.48
C ASN A 181 -2.20 6.61 3.77
N VAL A 182 -2.20 5.35 3.34
CA VAL A 182 -3.33 4.75 2.61
C VAL A 182 -4.48 4.44 3.56
N TYR A 183 -5.70 4.83 3.18
CA TYR A 183 -6.93 4.49 3.88
C TYR A 183 -8.03 4.08 2.89
N GLY A 184 -9.09 3.43 3.36
CA GLY A 184 -10.22 3.04 2.52
C GLY A 184 -10.75 1.65 2.84
N GLU A 185 -11.65 1.16 1.98
CA GLU A 185 -12.30 -0.13 2.10
C GLU A 185 -11.31 -1.30 2.12
N ARG A 186 -11.64 -2.37 2.84
CA ARG A 186 -10.79 -3.56 3.05
C ARG A 186 -9.50 -3.31 3.84
N ALA A 187 -9.33 -2.12 4.45
CA ALA A 187 -8.29 -1.93 5.43
C ALA A 187 -8.56 -2.85 6.63
N ASP A 188 -7.50 -3.49 7.12
CA ASP A 188 -7.57 -4.42 8.25
C ASP A 188 -8.11 -3.70 9.50
N TYR A 189 -9.23 -4.18 10.02
CA TYR A 189 -9.90 -3.65 11.23
C TYR A 189 -10.05 -4.71 12.34
N LEU A 190 -9.61 -5.94 12.09
CA LEU A 190 -9.74 -7.05 13.04
C LEU A 190 -8.44 -7.35 13.79
N SER A 191 -7.29 -6.92 13.26
CA SER A 191 -6.00 -7.22 13.89
C SER A 191 -5.57 -6.17 14.91
N THR A 192 -4.64 -6.55 15.78
CA THR A 192 -3.97 -5.65 16.74
C THR A 192 -3.25 -4.48 16.04
N TYR A 193 -2.95 -4.65 14.75
CA TYR A 193 -2.14 -3.72 13.96
C TYR A 193 -3.00 -2.88 12.99
N THR A 194 -4.06 -2.26 13.47
CA THR A 194 -4.94 -1.41 12.66
C THR A 194 -4.41 0.01 12.51
N THR A 195 -4.87 0.70 11.44
CA THR A 195 -4.51 2.10 11.21
C THR A 195 -5.15 3.03 12.24
N ILE A 196 -4.61 4.26 12.37
CA ILE A 196 -5.16 5.24 13.32
C ILE A 196 -6.64 5.55 13.05
N ILE A 197 -7.06 5.64 11.80
CA ILE A 197 -8.46 5.86 11.40
C ILE A 197 -9.35 4.73 11.94
N MET A 198 -8.93 3.48 11.77
CA MET A 198 -9.68 2.32 12.27
C MET A 198 -9.77 2.31 13.79
N LYS A 199 -8.67 2.64 14.50
CA LYS A 199 -8.67 2.74 15.96
C LYS A 199 -9.62 3.82 16.49
N ILE A 200 -9.72 4.96 15.80
CA ILE A 200 -10.68 6.01 16.12
C ILE A 200 -12.11 5.47 15.93
N LEU A 201 -12.39 4.83 14.80
CA LEU A 201 -13.70 4.24 14.50
C LEU A 201 -14.07 3.13 15.48
N ASP A 202 -13.12 2.26 15.89
CA ASP A 202 -13.37 1.23 16.93
C ASP A 202 -13.87 1.85 18.23
N ARG A 203 -13.23 2.90 18.69
CA ARG A 203 -13.64 3.60 19.92
C ARG A 203 -15.01 4.25 19.77
N ILE A 204 -15.29 4.89 18.64
CA ILE A 204 -16.61 5.49 18.36
C ILE A 204 -17.70 4.40 18.37
N ASP A 205 -17.46 3.26 17.72
CA ASP A 205 -18.41 2.14 17.66
C ASP A 205 -18.67 1.53 19.05
N GLU A 206 -17.67 1.56 19.95
CA GLU A 206 -17.78 1.16 21.34
C GLU A 206 -18.38 2.25 22.26
N ASN A 207 -18.83 3.37 21.70
CA ASN A 207 -19.29 4.56 22.44
C ASN A 207 -18.24 5.07 23.45
N LYS A 208 -16.96 5.04 23.05
CA LYS A 208 -15.80 5.54 23.83
C LYS A 208 -15.16 6.71 23.10
N SER A 209 -14.72 7.72 23.84
CA SER A 209 -14.01 8.88 23.28
C SER A 209 -12.76 8.47 22.50
N PRO A 210 -12.54 8.97 21.28
CA PRO A 210 -11.27 8.79 20.56
C PRO A 210 -10.08 9.32 21.36
N ILE A 211 -8.99 8.54 21.44
CA ILE A 211 -7.76 8.96 22.11
C ILE A 211 -6.80 9.56 21.11
N ILE A 212 -6.40 10.81 21.37
CA ILE A 212 -5.37 11.53 20.65
C ILE A 212 -4.09 11.51 21.47
N TYR A 213 -3.00 11.02 20.87
CA TYR A 213 -1.70 11.01 21.52
C TYR A 213 -0.99 12.34 21.26
N GLY A 214 -0.35 12.92 22.32
CA GLY A 214 0.21 14.26 22.27
C GLY A 214 -0.89 15.33 22.13
N ASP A 215 -0.63 16.37 21.36
CA ASP A 215 -1.59 17.47 21.10
C ASP A 215 -2.44 17.24 19.84
N GLY A 216 -2.20 16.15 19.10
CA GLY A 216 -2.91 15.81 17.88
C GLY A 216 -2.49 16.59 16.64
N SER A 217 -1.41 17.37 16.74
CA SER A 217 -0.86 18.18 15.63
C SER A 217 -0.12 17.33 14.58
N GLN A 218 0.21 16.07 14.90
CA GLN A 218 0.87 15.16 13.98
C GLN A 218 0.09 15.11 12.66
N SER A 219 0.76 15.45 11.56
CA SER A 219 0.12 15.66 10.26
C SER A 219 0.63 14.67 9.22
N TYR A 220 -0.31 14.05 8.51
CA TYR A 220 -0.01 13.06 7.49
C TYR A 220 -0.80 13.35 6.22
N ASP A 221 -0.23 12.95 5.09
CA ASP A 221 -0.91 12.91 3.80
C ASP A 221 -1.69 11.60 3.72
N PHE A 222 -3.03 11.71 3.71
CA PHE A 222 -3.95 10.57 3.61
C PHE A 222 -4.44 10.42 2.17
N VAL A 223 -4.15 9.26 1.57
CA VAL A 223 -4.56 8.94 0.20
C VAL A 223 -5.53 7.75 0.19
N HIS A 224 -6.61 7.88 -0.58
CA HIS A 224 -7.61 6.82 -0.68
C HIS A 224 -7.06 5.61 -1.46
N VAL A 225 -7.42 4.40 -1.04
CA VAL A 225 -6.92 3.14 -1.63
C VAL A 225 -7.24 3.01 -3.12
N SER A 226 -8.39 3.55 -3.59
CA SER A 226 -8.73 3.55 -5.01
C SER A 226 -7.79 4.40 -5.85
N ASP A 227 -7.27 5.52 -5.31
CA ASP A 227 -6.25 6.34 -5.97
C ASP A 227 -4.90 5.62 -6.00
N VAL A 228 -4.55 4.90 -4.91
CA VAL A 228 -3.35 4.06 -4.89
C VAL A 228 -3.45 2.93 -5.92
N ALA A 229 -4.59 2.25 -6.02
CA ALA A 229 -4.84 1.24 -7.05
C ALA A 229 -4.69 1.82 -8.47
N ARG A 230 -5.25 3.02 -8.70
CA ARG A 230 -5.12 3.73 -9.98
C ARG A 230 -3.67 4.14 -10.27
N ALA A 231 -2.92 4.60 -9.27
CA ALA A 231 -1.50 4.94 -9.44
C ALA A 231 -0.67 3.73 -9.92
N ASN A 232 -0.96 2.53 -9.41
CA ASN A 232 -0.32 1.29 -9.86
C ASN A 232 -0.58 1.02 -11.35
N ILE A 233 -1.82 1.19 -11.82
CA ILE A 233 -2.17 1.02 -13.23
C ILE A 233 -1.48 2.08 -14.10
N LEU A 234 -1.50 3.33 -13.66
CA LEU A 234 -0.86 4.42 -14.39
C LEU A 234 0.66 4.20 -14.51
N ALA A 235 1.32 3.79 -13.42
CA ALA A 235 2.73 3.44 -13.41
C ALA A 235 3.04 2.28 -14.38
N LEU A 236 2.19 1.24 -14.41
CA LEU A 236 2.34 0.13 -15.33
C LEU A 236 2.22 0.59 -16.80
N LYS A 237 1.22 1.42 -17.11
CA LYS A 237 0.92 1.90 -18.48
C LYS A 237 1.82 3.05 -18.94
N SER A 238 2.53 3.72 -18.03
CA SER A 238 3.43 4.82 -18.38
C SER A 238 4.69 4.33 -19.09
N SER A 239 5.40 5.26 -19.75
CA SER A 239 6.75 5.04 -20.23
C SER A 239 7.82 5.16 -19.13
N ALA A 240 7.43 5.59 -17.92
CA ALA A 240 8.33 5.69 -16.78
C ALA A 240 8.89 4.31 -16.42
N THR A 241 10.19 4.27 -16.17
CA THR A 241 10.92 3.07 -15.73
C THR A 241 12.10 3.47 -14.86
N ASN A 242 12.56 2.55 -14.02
CA ASN A 242 13.78 2.68 -13.19
C ASN A 242 13.76 3.88 -12.24
N ASP A 243 12.57 4.21 -11.72
CA ASP A 243 12.38 5.38 -10.88
C ASP A 243 11.32 5.15 -9.78
N PHE A 244 11.24 6.11 -8.85
CA PHE A 244 10.33 6.08 -7.73
C PHE A 244 9.44 7.32 -7.74
N TYR A 245 8.17 7.16 -7.29
CA TYR A 245 7.16 8.20 -7.29
C TYR A 245 6.38 8.22 -5.98
N ASN A 246 6.16 9.40 -5.43
CA ASN A 246 5.24 9.59 -4.32
C ASN A 246 3.79 9.40 -4.78
N VAL A 247 3.02 8.69 -3.99
CA VAL A 247 1.58 8.50 -4.20
C VAL A 247 0.86 8.98 -2.95
N GLY A 248 0.28 10.15 -3.05
CA GLY A 248 -0.39 10.87 -1.98
C GLY A 248 -1.33 11.92 -2.54
N THR A 249 -1.69 12.89 -1.71
CA THR A 249 -2.52 14.03 -2.11
C THR A 249 -1.74 15.35 -2.11
N GLY A 250 -0.60 15.40 -1.44
CA GLY A 250 0.13 16.64 -1.15
C GLY A 250 -0.47 17.46 -0.01
N ILE A 251 -1.52 16.95 0.65
CA ILE A 251 -2.27 17.66 1.68
C ILE A 251 -2.02 17.03 3.04
N GLY A 252 -1.51 17.83 3.97
CA GLY A 252 -1.33 17.41 5.36
C GLY A 252 -2.62 17.55 6.16
N THR A 253 -3.04 16.46 6.82
CA THR A 253 -4.19 16.48 7.74
C THR A 253 -3.76 15.97 9.10
N SER A 254 -4.08 16.72 10.17
CA SER A 254 -3.72 16.34 11.52
C SER A 254 -4.61 15.20 12.05
N ILE A 255 -4.07 14.40 12.98
CA ILE A 255 -4.83 13.32 13.62
C ILE A 255 -6.07 13.88 14.35
N LYS A 256 -5.93 15.03 15.01
CA LYS A 256 -7.07 15.74 15.61
C LYS A 256 -8.16 16.01 14.57
N LYS A 257 -7.78 16.54 13.39
CA LYS A 257 -8.75 16.85 12.32
C LYS A 257 -9.43 15.58 11.77
N ILE A 258 -8.69 14.48 11.63
CA ILE A 258 -9.27 13.18 11.24
C ILE A 258 -10.33 12.75 12.26
N ALA A 259 -10.03 12.82 13.54
CA ALA A 259 -10.97 12.42 14.59
C ALA A 259 -12.23 13.30 14.61
N GLU A 260 -12.09 14.62 14.45
CA GLU A 260 -13.21 15.55 14.33
C GLU A 260 -14.12 15.22 13.14
N ILE A 261 -13.52 14.95 11.95
CA ILE A 261 -14.26 14.55 10.74
C ILE A 261 -15.02 13.23 10.98
N LEU A 262 -14.40 12.25 11.62
CA LEU A 262 -15.04 10.96 11.89
C LEU A 262 -16.19 11.08 12.92
N LEU A 263 -16.06 11.90 13.94
CA LEU A 263 -17.15 12.21 14.87
C LEU A 263 -18.35 12.86 14.14
N ASP A 264 -18.09 13.82 13.24
CA ASP A 264 -19.12 14.46 12.44
C ASP A 264 -19.82 13.46 11.49
N ILE A 265 -19.07 12.66 10.73
CA ILE A 265 -19.61 11.65 9.81
C ILE A 265 -20.47 10.61 10.56
N THR A 266 -20.04 10.19 11.74
CA THR A 266 -20.75 9.20 12.56
C THR A 266 -21.87 9.81 13.38
N LYS A 267 -21.99 11.13 13.42
CA LYS A 267 -22.94 11.89 14.24
C LYS A 267 -22.78 11.55 15.73
N SER A 268 -21.55 11.41 16.19
CA SER A 268 -21.21 11.06 17.56
C SER A 268 -21.01 12.33 18.39
N ASP A 269 -21.63 12.39 19.56
CA ASP A 269 -21.48 13.49 20.53
C ASP A 269 -20.26 13.29 21.47
N LEU A 270 -19.41 12.32 21.20
CA LEU A 270 -18.23 12.04 22.01
C LEU A 270 -17.18 13.16 21.86
N ASN A 271 -16.47 13.42 22.95
CA ASN A 271 -15.36 14.38 22.95
C ASN A 271 -14.03 13.64 22.72
N LEU A 272 -13.02 14.38 22.25
CA LEU A 272 -11.66 13.87 22.14
C LEU A 272 -11.01 13.76 23.52
N GLU A 273 -10.33 12.66 23.79
CA GLU A 273 -9.45 12.47 24.94
C GLU A 273 -7.99 12.59 24.50
N TYR A 274 -7.15 13.18 25.35
CA TYR A 274 -5.73 13.36 25.07
C TYR A 274 -4.88 12.52 26.01
N SER A 275 -3.83 11.87 25.48
CA SER A 275 -2.92 11.02 26.25
C SER A 275 -1.48 11.38 25.96
N THR A 276 -0.65 11.36 27.01
CA THR A 276 0.81 11.61 26.89
C THR A 276 1.60 10.37 26.47
N ASN A 277 1.01 9.17 26.49
CA ASN A 277 1.66 7.93 26.05
C ASN A 277 1.73 7.89 24.51
N ASP A 278 2.81 8.42 23.97
CA ASP A 278 3.02 8.48 22.52
C ASP A 278 3.91 7.34 22.02
N LYS A 279 3.38 6.56 21.07
CA LYS A 279 4.12 5.63 20.22
C LYS A 279 4.27 6.17 18.79
N THR A 280 4.33 7.48 18.62
CA THR A 280 4.42 8.12 17.32
C THR A 280 5.82 7.97 16.76
N PHE A 281 5.97 7.22 15.69
CA PHE A 281 7.26 7.05 14.99
C PHE A 281 7.63 8.24 14.10
N VAL A 282 6.63 9.01 13.66
CA VAL A 282 6.80 10.14 12.72
C VAL A 282 5.73 11.19 13.03
N THR A 283 6.11 12.45 13.07
CA THR A 283 5.20 13.57 13.41
C THR A 283 4.69 14.34 12.18
N ASN A 284 5.42 14.30 11.08
CA ASN A 284 5.06 15.03 9.87
C ASN A 284 5.48 14.24 8.62
N ARG A 285 4.51 13.98 7.71
CA ARG A 285 4.77 13.23 6.48
C ARG A 285 3.80 13.65 5.38
N ILE A 286 4.23 14.60 4.55
CA ILE A 286 3.45 15.14 3.44
C ILE A 286 4.34 15.06 2.20
N GLY A 287 3.88 14.36 1.15
CA GLY A 287 4.65 14.16 -0.07
C GLY A 287 4.27 15.16 -1.18
N SER A 288 5.26 15.65 -1.97
CA SER A 288 4.96 16.23 -3.27
C SER A 288 4.56 15.12 -4.24
N ILE A 289 3.52 15.37 -5.03
CA ILE A 289 3.05 14.48 -6.10
C ILE A 289 3.40 14.99 -7.49
N ASP A 290 4.10 16.11 -7.61
CA ASP A 290 4.40 16.80 -8.89
C ASP A 290 5.10 15.88 -9.89
N LYS A 291 6.03 15.06 -9.41
CA LYS A 291 6.75 14.09 -10.25
C LYS A 291 5.80 13.00 -10.76
N ALA A 292 4.95 12.45 -9.90
CA ALA A 292 3.97 11.44 -10.28
C ALA A 292 2.93 12.00 -11.25
N GLU A 293 2.48 13.24 -11.05
CA GLU A 293 1.58 13.93 -11.99
C GLU A 293 2.21 14.06 -13.37
N LYS A 294 3.46 14.53 -13.42
CA LYS A 294 4.17 14.78 -14.67
C LYS A 294 4.51 13.50 -15.45
N ASP A 295 5.03 12.47 -14.77
CA ASP A 295 5.69 11.34 -15.43
C ASP A 295 4.77 10.13 -15.60
N ILE A 296 3.76 9.97 -14.72
CA ILE A 296 2.82 8.84 -14.75
C ILE A 296 1.35 9.28 -14.80
N ASP A 297 1.06 10.59 -14.96
CA ASP A 297 -0.28 11.17 -15.03
C ASP A 297 -1.14 10.88 -13.78
N PHE A 298 -0.50 10.81 -12.61
CA PHE A 298 -1.19 10.54 -11.34
C PHE A 298 -1.61 11.84 -10.67
N LYS A 299 -2.93 11.96 -10.42
CA LYS A 299 -3.56 12.95 -9.52
C LYS A 299 -4.49 12.21 -8.60
N TYR A 300 -4.57 12.57 -7.32
CA TYR A 300 -5.62 12.03 -6.47
C TYR A 300 -7.00 12.50 -6.96
N SER A 301 -8.03 11.71 -6.72
CA SER A 301 -9.40 11.98 -7.18
C SER A 301 -10.45 11.90 -6.08
N VAL A 302 -10.11 11.26 -4.96
CA VAL A 302 -11.03 11.10 -3.83
C VAL A 302 -10.70 12.13 -2.75
N ASP A 303 -11.66 13.00 -2.46
CA ASP A 303 -11.56 13.92 -1.32
C ASP A 303 -11.56 13.15 0.00
N LEU A 304 -10.81 13.67 1.00
CA LEU A 304 -10.65 12.99 2.29
C LEU A 304 -11.98 12.74 3.01
N VAL A 305 -12.87 13.75 3.02
CA VAL A 305 -14.16 13.64 3.73
C VAL A 305 -15.04 12.59 3.06
N ASP A 306 -15.08 12.58 1.73
CA ASP A 306 -15.89 11.63 0.97
C ASP A 306 -15.33 10.21 1.09
N GLY A 307 -14.02 10.03 0.99
CA GLY A 307 -13.39 8.73 1.22
C GLY A 307 -13.59 8.19 2.64
N LEU A 308 -13.62 9.07 3.65
CA LEU A 308 -13.93 8.67 5.02
C LEU A 308 -15.41 8.28 5.19
N LYS A 309 -16.35 8.96 4.50
CA LYS A 309 -17.77 8.56 4.47
C LYS A 309 -17.93 7.16 3.86
N ASP A 310 -17.24 6.90 2.73
CA ASP A 310 -17.29 5.60 2.07
C ASP A 310 -16.71 4.50 2.97
N LEU A 311 -15.59 4.77 3.64
CA LEU A 311 -15.00 3.85 4.61
C LEU A 311 -15.94 3.53 5.78
N VAL A 312 -16.59 4.55 6.37
CA VAL A 312 -17.56 4.36 7.47
C VAL A 312 -18.77 3.54 6.99
N LYS A 313 -19.28 3.80 5.79
CA LYS A 313 -20.37 3.04 5.18
C LYS A 313 -19.96 1.58 4.95
N TRP A 314 -18.81 1.34 4.32
CA TRP A 314 -18.27 0.00 4.09
C TRP A 314 -18.11 -0.78 5.40
N ARG A 315 -17.54 -0.14 6.43
CA ARG A 315 -17.31 -0.75 7.74
C ARG A 315 -18.61 -1.18 8.41
N LYS A 316 -19.67 -0.36 8.36
CA LYS A 316 -20.99 -0.71 8.92
C LYS A 316 -21.55 -1.96 8.24
N LEU A 317 -21.48 -2.04 6.92
CA LEU A 317 -21.97 -3.19 6.15
C LEU A 317 -21.20 -4.50 6.45
N ASN A 318 -19.93 -4.42 6.83
CA ASN A 318 -19.07 -5.59 7.07
C ASN A 318 -18.89 -5.96 8.55
N LYS A 319 -19.33 -5.12 9.51
CA LYS A 319 -19.36 -5.46 10.93
C LYS A 319 -20.65 -6.21 11.35
N GLU A 320 -21.69 -6.15 10.57
CA GLU A 320 -22.98 -6.82 10.81
C GLU A 320 -23.00 -8.28 10.34
N ILE A 321 -21.87 -8.77 9.82
CA ILE A 321 -21.65 -10.17 9.43
C ILE A 321 -20.74 -10.85 10.44
#